data_524a0d3486a970e23f271523c58925b3
#
_entry.id   524a0d3486a970e23f271523c58925b3
#
_cell.length_a   1.000
_cell.length_b   1.000
_cell.length_c   1.000
_cell.angle_alpha   90.00
_cell.angle_beta   90.00
_cell.angle_gamma   90.00
#
_symmetry.space_group_name_H-M   'P 1'
#
loop_
_entity.id
_entity.type
_entity.pdbx_description
1 polymer ?
#
loop_
_entity_poly.entity_id
_entity_poly.type
_entity_poly.pdbx_seq_one_letter_code
_entity_poly.pdbx_strand_id
1 'polypeptide(L)'
;MKKNTLLATLAMTATLLASPAQAETKNLTLMLDWFVNPNHGPVIIAQERGYFKAQGLNVEIQEPADPSMPPKLVAANKIDLAISYQPSLIIDVSAGLPLIRSATLIATPLNTLMVLDNSKVDNLSDLKGKKIGIAIAGNEEASIATMLRTGNVKYDEVDIINVGWALSSSLASGKVDAIWGGLRNFEINQLALEGFAVKTFFPEEYGVPTYDELIFVANAQTYDKSAIKGFNKAIEQAIIYIINHPQDAWKEFVAYAPDTLNNELNRRAWRDTLTRFATRPSAVDWQRYDEYAQFMYTHKIIKTLPKAKDYIPTW
;
A
#
# COMPACT_ATOMS: atom_id res chain seq x y z
N MET A 1 -78.44 47.21 22.00
CA MET A 1 -77.71 45.99 22.37
C MET A 1 -77.03 45.46 21.16
N LYS A 2 -75.70 45.70 21.02
CA LYS A 2 -74.87 45.24 19.89
C LYS A 2 -74.03 44.06 20.39
N LYS A 3 -74.17 42.90 19.78
CA LYS A 3 -73.37 41.69 20.07
C LYS A 3 -72.09 41.76 19.21
N ASN A 4 -70.94 41.82 19.83
CA ASN A 4 -69.66 41.68 19.19
C ASN A 4 -69.31 40.20 19.13
N THR A 5 -69.13 39.64 17.94
CA THR A 5 -68.64 38.28 17.70
C THR A 5 -67.16 38.39 17.43
N LEU A 6 -66.30 37.82 18.32
CA LEU A 6 -64.85 37.73 18.15
C LEU A 6 -64.58 36.48 17.31
N LEU A 7 -64.03 36.63 16.08
CA LEU A 7 -63.45 35.55 15.31
C LEU A 7 -62.00 35.35 15.77
N ALA A 8 -61.72 34.18 16.37
CA ALA A 8 -60.37 33.75 16.67
C ALA A 8 -59.80 32.97 15.45
N THR A 9 -58.84 33.59 14.79
CA THR A 9 -58.12 32.96 13.69
C THR A 9 -56.97 32.09 14.26
N LEU A 10 -57.09 30.78 14.14
CA LEU A 10 -56.09 29.82 14.56
C LEU A 10 -55.04 29.68 13.45
N ALA A 11 -53.86 30.30 13.62
CA ALA A 11 -52.74 30.15 12.73
C ALA A 11 -52.00 28.79 13.01
N MET A 12 -52.20 27.84 12.13
CA MET A 12 -51.59 26.51 12.16
C MET A 12 -50.18 26.61 11.54
N THR A 13 -49.16 26.75 12.39
CA THR A 13 -47.74 26.74 11.97
C THR A 13 -47.33 25.32 11.63
N ALA A 14 -47.27 25.00 10.36
CA ALA A 14 -46.73 23.73 9.85
C ALA A 14 -45.18 23.79 9.99
N THR A 15 -44.67 23.15 11.02
CA THR A 15 -43.24 22.85 11.14
C THR A 15 -42.86 21.78 10.14
N LEU A 16 -42.26 22.16 9.02
CA LEU A 16 -41.62 21.25 8.07
C LEU A 16 -40.42 20.61 8.82
N LEU A 17 -40.59 19.40 9.30
CA LEU A 17 -39.52 18.52 9.71
C LEU A 17 -38.71 18.19 8.45
N ALA A 18 -37.65 18.95 8.18
CA ALA A 18 -36.66 18.57 7.18
C ALA A 18 -35.98 17.30 7.70
N SER A 19 -36.40 16.15 7.22
CA SER A 19 -35.63 14.91 7.39
C SER A 19 -34.21 15.18 6.85
N PRO A 20 -33.15 14.88 7.61
CA PRO A 20 -31.81 14.98 7.07
C PRO A 20 -31.76 14.05 5.85
N ALA A 21 -31.49 14.59 4.69
CA ALA A 21 -31.22 13.80 3.50
C ALA A 21 -30.04 12.86 3.86
N GLN A 22 -30.34 11.58 4.00
CA GLN A 22 -29.34 10.58 4.24
C GLN A 22 -28.50 10.54 2.96
N ALA A 23 -27.25 11.02 3.06
CA ALA A 23 -26.33 10.99 1.92
C ALA A 23 -26.25 9.54 1.42
N GLU A 24 -26.44 9.35 0.15
CA GLU A 24 -26.38 8.03 -0.49
C GLU A 24 -25.01 7.39 -0.20
N THR A 25 -25.03 6.18 0.34
CA THR A 25 -23.80 5.43 0.64
C THR A 25 -23.14 5.04 -0.67
N LYS A 26 -21.87 5.42 -0.85
CA LYS A 26 -21.09 5.09 -2.04
C LYS A 26 -20.38 3.76 -1.85
N ASN A 27 -20.51 2.87 -2.83
CA ASN A 27 -19.77 1.62 -2.86
C ASN A 27 -18.39 1.87 -3.48
N LEU A 28 -17.34 1.31 -2.88
CA LEU A 28 -15.99 1.30 -3.41
C LEU A 28 -15.43 -0.11 -3.32
N THR A 29 -14.75 -0.56 -4.36
CA THR A 29 -13.97 -1.79 -4.35
C THR A 29 -12.50 -1.44 -4.16
N LEU A 30 -11.88 -1.97 -3.09
CA LEU A 30 -10.45 -1.86 -2.82
C LEU A 30 -9.79 -3.23 -3.01
N MET A 31 -8.83 -3.33 -3.92
CA MET A 31 -7.97 -4.51 -4.05
C MET A 31 -6.64 -4.29 -3.34
N LEU A 32 -6.29 -5.25 -2.49
CA LEU A 32 -4.99 -5.27 -1.79
C LEU A 32 -3.87 -5.63 -2.79
N ASP A 33 -2.62 -5.42 -2.39
CA ASP A 33 -1.43 -5.82 -3.16
C ASP A 33 -1.03 -7.27 -2.92
N TRP A 34 -1.45 -7.83 -1.78
CA TRP A 34 -1.10 -9.17 -1.30
C TRP A 34 -2.28 -9.77 -0.52
N PHE A 35 -2.16 -11.01 -0.03
CA PHE A 35 -3.10 -11.54 0.97
C PHE A 35 -3.08 -10.67 2.24
N VAL A 36 -4.18 -10.67 3.00
CA VAL A 36 -4.31 -9.84 4.22
C VAL A 36 -3.17 -10.15 5.19
N ASN A 37 -2.47 -9.11 5.59
CA ASN A 37 -1.36 -9.16 6.54
C ASN A 37 -1.29 -7.84 7.33
N PRO A 38 -0.42 -7.70 8.33
CA PRO A 38 -0.33 -6.51 9.19
C PRO A 38 -0.14 -5.17 8.46
N ASN A 39 0.42 -5.13 7.25
CA ASN A 39 0.51 -3.89 6.48
C ASN A 39 -0.88 -3.33 6.13
N HIS A 40 -1.89 -4.20 6.02
CA HIS A 40 -3.28 -3.84 5.75
C HIS A 40 -4.07 -3.47 7.02
N GLY A 41 -3.41 -3.45 8.18
CA GLY A 41 -4.06 -3.14 9.47
C GLY A 41 -4.98 -1.92 9.42
N PRO A 42 -4.58 -0.75 8.89
CA PRO A 42 -5.44 0.41 8.81
C PRO A 42 -6.71 0.21 7.97
N VAL A 43 -6.64 -0.58 6.90
CA VAL A 43 -7.79 -0.90 6.06
C VAL A 43 -8.80 -1.73 6.83
N ILE A 44 -8.34 -2.79 7.48
CA ILE A 44 -9.20 -3.69 8.29
C ILE A 44 -9.80 -2.94 9.48
N ILE A 45 -8.99 -2.17 10.22
CA ILE A 45 -9.48 -1.37 11.35
C ILE A 45 -10.49 -0.30 10.90
N ALA A 46 -10.29 0.33 9.73
CA ALA A 46 -11.28 1.28 9.21
C ALA A 46 -12.62 0.61 8.89
N GLN A 47 -12.61 -0.63 8.41
CA GLN A 47 -13.78 -1.44 8.17
C GLN A 47 -14.46 -1.83 9.48
N GLU A 48 -13.75 -2.51 10.39
CA GLU A 48 -14.29 -3.07 11.63
C GLU A 48 -14.81 -1.98 12.58
N ARG A 49 -14.17 -0.84 12.62
CA ARG A 49 -14.61 0.30 13.44
C ARG A 49 -15.65 1.19 12.75
N GLY A 50 -16.06 0.86 11.54
CA GLY A 50 -17.06 1.60 10.79
C GLY A 50 -16.58 3.00 10.34
N TYR A 51 -15.27 3.24 10.25
CA TYR A 51 -14.76 4.56 9.81
C TYR A 51 -15.09 4.84 8.35
N PHE A 52 -15.13 3.83 7.48
CA PHE A 52 -15.64 3.98 6.12
C PHE A 52 -17.12 4.35 6.11
N LYS A 53 -17.93 3.65 6.88
CA LYS A 53 -19.37 3.93 7.02
C LYS A 53 -19.64 5.34 7.53
N ALA A 54 -18.83 5.83 8.48
CA ALA A 54 -18.93 7.20 9.00
C ALA A 54 -18.62 8.27 7.95
N GLN A 55 -17.92 7.90 6.85
CA GLN A 55 -17.69 8.76 5.68
C GLN A 55 -18.72 8.53 4.56
N GLY A 56 -19.80 7.76 4.80
CA GLY A 56 -20.80 7.42 3.80
C GLY A 56 -20.28 6.43 2.75
N LEU A 57 -19.31 5.58 3.11
CA LEU A 57 -18.70 4.61 2.22
C LEU A 57 -19.00 3.18 2.66
N ASN A 58 -19.26 2.32 1.68
CA ASN A 58 -19.24 0.87 1.80
C ASN A 58 -18.06 0.36 0.97
N VAL A 59 -17.01 -0.14 1.64
CA VAL A 59 -15.77 -0.57 1.00
C VAL A 59 -15.73 -2.09 0.97
N GLU A 60 -15.70 -2.66 -0.24
CA GLU A 60 -15.44 -4.07 -0.45
C GLU A 60 -13.93 -4.30 -0.59
N ILE A 61 -13.35 -5.08 0.33
CA ILE A 61 -11.91 -5.39 0.36
C ILE A 61 -11.70 -6.72 -0.35
N GLN A 62 -10.81 -6.76 -1.35
CA GLN A 62 -10.50 -7.95 -2.13
C GLN A 62 -8.99 -8.24 -2.10
N GLU A 63 -8.63 -9.53 -1.98
CA GLU A 63 -7.27 -10.01 -2.20
C GLU A 63 -7.04 -10.26 -3.70
N PRO A 64 -5.84 -9.96 -4.23
CA PRO A 64 -5.57 -10.19 -5.64
C PRO A 64 -5.30 -11.68 -5.94
N ALA A 65 -5.74 -12.15 -7.11
CA ALA A 65 -5.35 -13.46 -7.63
C ALA A 65 -3.88 -13.47 -8.13
N ASP A 66 -3.39 -12.30 -8.58
CA ASP A 66 -2.01 -12.07 -9.04
C ASP A 66 -1.57 -10.70 -8.50
N PRO A 67 -0.43 -10.61 -7.76
CA PRO A 67 0.03 -9.37 -7.13
C PRO A 67 0.41 -8.26 -8.13
N SER A 68 0.58 -8.58 -9.42
CA SER A 68 0.87 -7.59 -10.47
C SER A 68 -0.38 -6.92 -11.07
N MET A 69 -1.57 -7.39 -10.72
CA MET A 69 -2.83 -6.97 -11.37
C MET A 69 -3.52 -5.75 -10.76
N PRO A 70 -3.47 -5.47 -9.45
CA PRO A 70 -4.32 -4.46 -8.82
C PRO A 70 -4.29 -3.09 -9.50
N PRO A 71 -3.14 -2.43 -9.75
CA PRO A 71 -3.12 -1.12 -10.41
C PRO A 71 -3.64 -1.15 -11.85
N LYS A 72 -3.45 -2.27 -12.57
CA LYS A 72 -3.95 -2.44 -13.94
C LYS A 72 -5.48 -2.52 -13.98
N LEU A 73 -6.10 -3.16 -12.97
CA LEU A 73 -7.55 -3.23 -12.83
C LEU A 73 -8.15 -1.85 -12.52
N VAL A 74 -7.47 -1.04 -11.69
CA VAL A 74 -7.84 0.37 -11.47
C VAL A 74 -7.75 1.16 -12.77
N ALA A 75 -6.64 1.07 -13.51
CA ALA A 75 -6.45 1.75 -14.78
C ALA A 75 -7.53 1.38 -15.80
N ALA A 76 -8.02 0.14 -15.77
CA ALA A 76 -9.10 -0.38 -16.62
C ALA A 76 -10.52 -0.12 -16.10
N ASN A 77 -10.69 0.64 -15.01
CA ASN A 77 -11.99 0.89 -14.34
C ASN A 77 -12.76 -0.38 -13.96
N LYS A 78 -12.04 -1.43 -13.52
CA LYS A 78 -12.64 -2.67 -13.03
C LYS A 78 -12.84 -2.67 -11.52
N ILE A 79 -12.06 -1.87 -10.82
CA ILE A 79 -12.10 -1.61 -9.38
C ILE A 79 -11.81 -0.13 -9.16
N ASP A 80 -12.20 0.42 -8.00
CA ASP A 80 -12.09 1.85 -7.70
C ASP A 80 -10.72 2.23 -7.15
N LEU A 81 -10.19 1.40 -6.25
CA LEU A 81 -8.93 1.60 -5.54
C LEU A 81 -8.09 0.33 -5.53
N ALA A 82 -6.78 0.50 -5.52
CA ALA A 82 -5.85 -0.57 -5.21
C ALA A 82 -4.73 -0.09 -4.31
N ILE A 83 -4.15 -1.03 -3.55
CA ILE A 83 -2.82 -0.84 -2.97
C ILE A 83 -1.79 -1.11 -4.06
N SER A 84 -0.79 -0.24 -4.12
CA SER A 84 0.33 -0.30 -5.06
C SER A 84 1.59 0.27 -4.38
N TYR A 85 2.65 0.43 -5.13
CA TYR A 85 3.96 0.90 -4.67
C TYR A 85 4.32 2.19 -5.38
N GLN A 86 5.00 3.14 -4.71
CA GLN A 86 5.45 4.36 -5.39
C GLN A 86 6.29 4.07 -6.65
N PRO A 87 7.27 3.13 -6.64
CA PRO A 87 8.01 2.78 -7.84
C PRO A 87 7.11 2.30 -9.00
N SER A 88 6.17 1.41 -8.71
CA SER A 88 5.23 0.87 -9.72
C SER A 88 4.34 1.97 -10.29
N LEU A 89 3.79 2.86 -9.45
CA LEU A 89 2.98 3.98 -9.92
C LEU A 89 3.74 4.88 -10.90
N ILE A 90 5.01 5.19 -10.60
CA ILE A 90 5.84 6.04 -11.48
C ILE A 90 6.05 5.36 -12.85
N ILE A 91 6.28 4.05 -12.87
CA ILE A 91 6.41 3.26 -14.11
C ILE A 91 5.10 3.29 -14.89
N ASP A 92 3.99 3.00 -14.23
CA ASP A 92 2.66 2.92 -14.84
C ASP A 92 2.24 4.26 -15.44
N VAL A 93 2.43 5.37 -14.71
CA VAL A 93 2.13 6.72 -15.21
C VAL A 93 3.07 7.10 -16.35
N SER A 94 4.35 6.77 -16.27
CA SER A 94 5.32 6.99 -17.38
C SER A 94 4.94 6.21 -18.64
N ALA A 95 4.31 5.05 -18.49
CA ALA A 95 3.76 4.23 -19.57
C ALA A 95 2.39 4.72 -20.06
N GLY A 96 1.82 5.76 -19.47
CA GLY A 96 0.55 6.38 -19.86
C GLY A 96 -0.69 5.78 -19.22
N LEU A 97 -0.55 4.94 -18.18
CA LEU A 97 -1.71 4.45 -17.44
C LEU A 97 -2.37 5.62 -16.68
N PRO A 98 -3.71 5.73 -16.72
CA PRO A 98 -4.44 6.81 -16.05
C PRO A 98 -4.56 6.56 -14.55
N LEU A 99 -3.46 6.63 -13.83
CA LEU A 99 -3.42 6.40 -12.38
C LEU A 99 -3.02 7.67 -11.63
N ILE A 100 -3.59 7.81 -10.42
CA ILE A 100 -3.19 8.80 -9.43
C ILE A 100 -2.86 8.10 -8.10
N ARG A 101 -1.95 8.72 -7.32
CA ARG A 101 -1.82 8.39 -5.89
C ARG A 101 -2.92 9.09 -5.11
N SER A 102 -3.72 8.35 -4.36
CA SER A 102 -4.73 8.96 -3.46
C SER A 102 -4.18 9.19 -2.06
N ALA A 103 -3.44 8.25 -1.51
CA ALA A 103 -2.86 8.35 -0.17
C ALA A 103 -1.64 7.43 -0.01
N THR A 104 -0.86 7.62 1.04
CA THR A 104 0.21 6.70 1.48
C THR A 104 -0.29 5.87 2.65
N LEU A 105 -0.03 4.57 2.63
CA LEU A 105 -0.28 3.65 3.73
C LEU A 105 0.99 3.41 4.55
N ILE A 106 2.09 3.07 3.88
CA ILE A 106 3.42 2.86 4.47
C ILE A 106 4.41 3.86 3.86
N ALA A 107 4.93 4.76 4.69
CA ALA A 107 5.71 5.92 4.24
C ALA A 107 7.24 5.68 4.19
N THR A 108 7.69 4.46 4.41
CA THR A 108 9.12 4.10 4.41
C THR A 108 9.34 2.82 3.63
N PRO A 109 10.51 2.62 3.00
CA PRO A 109 10.83 1.37 2.33
C PRO A 109 10.74 0.17 3.28
N LEU A 110 10.03 -0.86 2.86
CA LEU A 110 10.00 -2.17 3.51
C LEU A 110 10.81 -3.19 2.73
N ASN A 111 10.90 -3.01 1.44
CA ASN A 111 11.55 -3.93 0.52
C ASN A 111 13.04 -4.11 0.86
N THR A 112 13.54 -5.32 0.63
CA THR A 112 14.94 -5.67 0.84
C THR A 112 15.40 -6.66 -0.21
N LEU A 113 16.72 -6.77 -0.37
CA LEU A 113 17.35 -7.91 -1.00
C LEU A 113 17.82 -8.84 0.13
N MET A 114 17.31 -10.07 0.15
CA MET A 114 17.60 -11.06 1.20
C MET A 114 18.34 -12.26 0.65
N VAL A 115 19.27 -12.78 1.44
CA VAL A 115 19.95 -14.06 1.22
C VAL A 115 19.90 -14.88 2.50
N LEU A 116 20.07 -16.21 2.41
CA LEU A 116 20.25 -17.00 3.62
C LEU A 116 21.59 -16.65 4.28
N ASP A 117 21.61 -16.55 5.60
CA ASP A 117 22.81 -16.20 6.38
C ASP A 117 23.94 -17.25 6.20
N ASN A 118 23.55 -18.51 6.03
CA ASN A 118 24.49 -19.61 5.75
C ASN A 118 24.86 -19.74 4.26
N SER A 119 24.42 -18.82 3.40
CA SER A 119 24.82 -18.79 1.98
C SER A 119 26.27 -18.29 1.85
N LYS A 120 26.82 -18.40 0.63
CA LYS A 120 28.14 -17.84 0.29
C LYS A 120 28.06 -16.39 -0.18
N VAL A 121 27.01 -15.66 0.20
CA VAL A 121 26.79 -14.25 -0.16
C VAL A 121 27.02 -13.39 1.06
N ASP A 122 28.20 -12.80 1.18
CA ASP A 122 28.54 -11.90 2.28
C ASP A 122 28.31 -10.44 1.93
N ASN A 123 28.40 -10.11 0.65
CA ASN A 123 28.19 -8.76 0.13
C ASN A 123 27.64 -8.82 -1.31
N LEU A 124 27.27 -7.69 -1.86
CA LEU A 124 26.59 -7.61 -3.17
C LEU A 124 27.47 -8.08 -4.34
N SER A 125 28.79 -8.08 -4.22
CA SER A 125 29.70 -8.63 -5.25
C SER A 125 29.56 -10.14 -5.44
N ASP A 126 29.11 -10.85 -4.40
CA ASP A 126 28.98 -12.32 -4.41
C ASP A 126 27.71 -12.78 -5.15
N LEU A 127 26.87 -11.82 -5.55
CA LEU A 127 25.66 -12.09 -6.34
C LEU A 127 25.93 -12.30 -7.83
N LYS A 128 27.14 -12.08 -8.30
CA LYS A 128 27.50 -12.34 -9.70
C LYS A 128 27.23 -13.81 -10.07
N GLY A 129 26.44 -14.02 -11.14
CA GLY A 129 26.03 -15.35 -11.63
C GLY A 129 24.99 -16.02 -10.74
N LYS A 130 24.36 -15.30 -9.80
CA LYS A 130 23.35 -15.81 -8.87
C LYS A 130 21.94 -15.56 -9.37
N LYS A 131 20.99 -16.32 -8.83
CA LYS A 131 19.56 -16.22 -9.09
C LYS A 131 18.89 -15.33 -8.07
N ILE A 132 18.21 -14.30 -8.52
CA ILE A 132 17.40 -13.41 -7.67
C ILE A 132 15.93 -13.63 -7.98
N GLY A 133 15.17 -14.13 -7.00
CA GLY A 133 13.73 -14.30 -7.08
C GLY A 133 12.99 -12.99 -6.87
N ILE A 134 11.96 -12.73 -7.68
CA ILE A 134 11.08 -11.56 -7.56
C ILE A 134 9.62 -12.00 -7.56
N ALA A 135 8.72 -11.21 -6.92
CA ALA A 135 7.28 -11.47 -6.95
C ALA A 135 6.57 -10.70 -8.07
N ILE A 136 6.97 -9.45 -8.31
CA ILE A 136 6.35 -8.53 -9.27
C ILE A 136 7.45 -8.07 -10.23
N ALA A 137 7.30 -8.41 -11.51
CA ALA A 137 8.25 -8.03 -12.52
C ALA A 137 8.04 -6.58 -12.99
N GLY A 138 9.17 -5.89 -13.29
CA GLY A 138 9.21 -4.60 -13.98
C GLY A 138 9.46 -3.40 -13.07
N ASN A 139 9.39 -3.53 -11.75
CA ASN A 139 9.71 -2.45 -10.82
C ASN A 139 11.04 -2.64 -10.06
N GLU A 140 11.63 -3.82 -10.18
CA GLU A 140 12.83 -4.22 -9.45
C GLU A 140 14.14 -3.74 -10.09
N GLU A 141 14.19 -3.62 -11.41
CA GLU A 141 15.43 -3.46 -12.17
C GLU A 141 16.25 -2.25 -11.71
N ALA A 142 15.63 -1.07 -11.55
CA ALA A 142 16.34 0.13 -11.13
C ALA A 142 17.03 -0.05 -9.78
N SER A 143 16.30 -0.65 -8.83
CA SER A 143 16.77 -0.84 -7.47
C SER A 143 17.86 -1.93 -7.42
N ILE A 144 17.59 -3.09 -7.97
CA ILE A 144 18.57 -4.20 -8.00
C ILE A 144 19.85 -3.78 -8.74
N ALA A 145 19.72 -3.16 -9.93
CA ALA A 145 20.89 -2.71 -10.70
C ALA A 145 21.72 -1.66 -9.94
N THR A 146 21.06 -0.77 -9.18
CA THR A 146 21.75 0.24 -8.36
C THR A 146 22.50 -0.41 -7.21
N MET A 147 21.86 -1.32 -6.49
CA MET A 147 22.50 -2.07 -5.41
C MET A 147 23.67 -2.90 -5.92
N LEU A 148 23.48 -3.70 -6.95
CA LEU A 148 24.54 -4.56 -7.54
C LEU A 148 25.77 -3.76 -7.98
N ARG A 149 25.56 -2.53 -8.50
CA ARG A 149 26.67 -1.65 -8.93
C ARG A 149 27.61 -1.30 -7.78
N THR A 150 27.14 -1.21 -6.53
CA THR A 150 28.02 -0.98 -5.38
C THR A 150 28.95 -2.15 -5.12
N GLY A 151 28.57 -3.37 -5.54
CA GLY A 151 29.39 -4.57 -5.55
C GLY A 151 30.12 -4.82 -6.88
N ASN A 152 30.16 -3.85 -7.82
CA ASN A 152 30.72 -4.00 -9.15
C ASN A 152 30.09 -5.15 -9.98
N VAL A 153 28.83 -5.46 -9.74
CA VAL A 153 28.03 -6.44 -10.51
C VAL A 153 27.03 -5.69 -11.39
N LYS A 154 26.91 -6.11 -12.65
CA LYS A 154 25.88 -5.58 -13.56
C LYS A 154 24.59 -6.37 -13.41
N TYR A 155 23.47 -5.76 -13.79
CA TYR A 155 22.15 -6.40 -13.74
C TYR A 155 22.06 -7.63 -14.67
N ASP A 156 22.73 -7.60 -15.82
CA ASP A 156 22.81 -8.72 -16.78
C ASP A 156 23.79 -9.84 -16.37
N GLU A 157 24.46 -9.69 -15.23
CA GLU A 157 25.32 -10.72 -14.63
C GLU A 157 24.60 -11.53 -13.54
N VAL A 158 23.29 -11.30 -13.33
CA VAL A 158 22.43 -12.09 -12.43
C VAL A 158 21.20 -12.62 -13.19
N ASP A 159 20.65 -13.73 -12.71
CA ASP A 159 19.42 -14.32 -13.28
C ASP A 159 18.22 -13.86 -12.47
N ILE A 160 17.32 -13.07 -13.07
CA ILE A 160 16.06 -12.65 -12.43
C ILE A 160 14.98 -13.71 -12.70
N ILE A 161 14.40 -14.25 -11.64
CA ILE A 161 13.39 -15.31 -11.70
C ILE A 161 12.10 -14.84 -11.04
N ASN A 162 11.01 -14.73 -11.81
CA ASN A 162 9.70 -14.50 -11.22
C ASN A 162 9.23 -15.76 -10.48
N VAL A 163 9.08 -15.62 -9.16
CA VAL A 163 8.61 -16.69 -8.25
C VAL A 163 7.20 -16.42 -7.72
N GLY A 164 6.60 -15.29 -8.07
CA GLY A 164 5.26 -14.89 -7.65
C GLY A 164 5.10 -14.95 -6.13
N TRP A 165 4.10 -15.67 -5.66
CA TRP A 165 3.80 -15.86 -4.24
C TRP A 165 4.87 -16.63 -3.44
N ALA A 166 5.82 -17.28 -4.11
CA ALA A 166 6.76 -18.20 -3.50
C ALA A 166 8.11 -17.56 -3.11
N LEU A 167 8.15 -16.30 -2.68
CA LEU A 167 9.39 -15.60 -2.32
C LEU A 167 10.16 -16.36 -1.23
N SER A 168 9.63 -16.47 -0.03
CA SER A 168 10.29 -17.10 1.12
C SER A 168 10.62 -18.57 0.85
N SER A 169 9.68 -19.34 0.29
CA SER A 169 9.89 -20.76 0.02
C SER A 169 10.92 -21.02 -1.09
N SER A 170 11.04 -20.12 -2.07
CA SER A 170 12.06 -20.21 -3.11
C SER A 170 13.47 -19.95 -2.57
N LEU A 171 13.61 -19.01 -1.62
CA LEU A 171 14.88 -18.76 -0.93
C LEU A 171 15.22 -19.92 0.01
N ALA A 172 14.29 -20.33 0.87
CA ALA A 172 14.48 -21.40 1.84
C ALA A 172 14.86 -22.77 1.18
N SER A 173 14.28 -23.07 0.02
CA SER A 173 14.57 -24.29 -0.73
C SER A 173 15.84 -24.23 -1.60
N GLY A 174 16.49 -23.05 -1.71
CA GLY A 174 17.64 -22.84 -2.59
C GLY A 174 17.31 -22.83 -4.09
N LYS A 175 16.02 -22.65 -4.46
CA LYS A 175 15.60 -22.45 -5.85
C LYS A 175 16.19 -21.16 -6.42
N VAL A 176 16.34 -20.14 -5.56
CA VAL A 176 17.03 -18.88 -5.82
C VAL A 176 18.07 -18.63 -4.73
N ASP A 177 19.12 -17.88 -5.06
CA ASP A 177 20.19 -17.51 -4.12
C ASP A 177 19.85 -16.29 -3.28
N ALA A 178 19.01 -15.41 -3.82
CA ALA A 178 18.52 -14.20 -3.17
C ALA A 178 17.06 -13.97 -3.55
N ILE A 179 16.36 -13.15 -2.78
CA ILE A 179 15.04 -12.61 -3.13
C ILE A 179 15.03 -11.09 -3.05
N TRP A 180 14.33 -10.46 -3.99
CA TRP A 180 13.90 -9.08 -3.94
C TRP A 180 12.39 -9.01 -3.77
N GLY A 181 11.89 -8.13 -2.92
CA GLY A 181 10.47 -8.06 -2.60
C GLY A 181 10.13 -8.64 -1.24
N GLY A 182 11.11 -9.23 -0.55
CA GLY A 182 10.95 -9.62 0.85
C GLY A 182 10.92 -8.38 1.73
N LEU A 183 9.82 -8.21 2.49
CA LEU A 183 9.63 -7.06 3.34
C LEU A 183 10.32 -7.26 4.70
N ARG A 184 11.02 -6.23 5.17
CA ARG A 184 11.78 -6.28 6.44
C ARG A 184 10.93 -6.51 7.68
N ASN A 185 9.65 -6.24 7.61
CA ASN A 185 8.70 -6.46 8.71
C ASN A 185 7.94 -7.79 8.61
N PHE A 186 7.96 -8.49 7.46
CA PHE A 186 7.18 -9.71 7.24
C PHE A 186 8.07 -10.92 6.91
N GLU A 187 8.75 -10.94 5.75
CA GLU A 187 9.51 -12.10 5.31
C GLU A 187 10.71 -12.45 6.20
N ILE A 188 11.36 -11.46 6.84
CA ILE A 188 12.41 -11.74 7.85
C ILE A 188 11.82 -12.54 9.00
N ASN A 189 10.63 -12.16 9.49
CA ASN A 189 9.95 -12.86 10.56
C ASN A 189 9.48 -14.25 10.13
N GLN A 190 8.98 -14.38 8.89
CA GLN A 190 8.53 -15.65 8.33
C GLN A 190 9.69 -16.64 8.26
N LEU A 191 10.78 -16.28 7.61
CA LEU A 191 11.95 -17.14 7.46
C LEU A 191 12.56 -17.51 8.82
N ALA A 192 12.61 -16.58 9.76
CA ALA A 192 13.10 -16.85 11.11
C ALA A 192 12.22 -17.87 11.86
N LEU A 193 10.89 -17.82 11.70
CA LEU A 193 9.97 -18.81 12.29
C LEU A 193 10.08 -20.18 11.63
N GLU A 194 10.43 -20.22 10.34
CA GLU A 194 10.69 -21.45 9.58
C GLU A 194 12.11 -22.02 9.84
N GLY A 195 12.91 -21.35 10.70
CA GLY A 195 14.25 -21.80 11.08
C GLY A 195 15.38 -21.32 10.16
N PHE A 196 15.10 -20.36 9.28
CA PHE A 196 16.09 -19.77 8.38
C PHE A 196 16.52 -18.40 8.86
N ALA A 197 17.82 -18.24 9.17
CA ALA A 197 18.43 -16.93 9.38
C ALA A 197 18.74 -16.28 8.02
N VAL A 198 18.51 -14.97 7.91
CA VAL A 198 18.73 -14.22 6.68
C VAL A 198 19.65 -13.01 6.93
N LYS A 199 20.48 -12.72 5.93
CA LYS A 199 21.17 -11.46 5.77
C LYS A 199 20.40 -10.58 4.81
N THR A 200 20.19 -9.31 5.18
CA THR A 200 19.39 -8.34 4.41
C THR A 200 20.25 -7.16 3.98
N PHE A 201 20.06 -6.74 2.74
CA PHE A 201 20.63 -5.53 2.18
C PHE A 201 19.48 -4.54 1.96
N PHE A 202 19.52 -3.40 2.63
CA PHE A 202 18.49 -2.37 2.54
C PHE A 202 18.77 -1.43 1.36
N PRO A 203 17.84 -1.25 0.41
CA PRO A 203 18.08 -0.47 -0.81
C PRO A 203 18.63 0.94 -0.56
N GLU A 204 18.12 1.61 0.47
CA GLU A 204 18.51 2.97 0.85
C GLU A 204 19.98 3.10 1.29
N GLU A 205 20.61 2.01 1.72
CA GLU A 205 22.03 1.96 2.08
C GLU A 205 22.95 1.77 0.87
N TYR A 206 22.34 1.40 -0.28
CA TYR A 206 23.06 1.09 -1.52
C TYR A 206 22.68 2.01 -2.68
N GLY A 207 22.26 3.24 -2.38
CA GLY A 207 22.07 4.30 -3.35
C GLY A 207 20.69 4.34 -4.03
N VAL A 208 19.73 3.54 -3.58
CA VAL A 208 18.33 3.68 -3.99
C VAL A 208 17.69 4.78 -3.14
N PRO A 209 17.05 5.80 -3.74
CA PRO A 209 16.37 6.83 -2.96
C PRO A 209 15.25 6.25 -2.10
N THR A 210 14.94 6.89 -0.97
CA THR A 210 13.79 6.51 -0.14
C THR A 210 12.48 6.76 -0.86
N TYR A 211 11.47 5.92 -0.59
CA TYR A 211 10.15 5.98 -1.23
C TYR A 211 9.04 5.53 -0.29
N ASP A 212 7.80 5.81 -0.68
CA ASP A 212 6.62 5.28 0.00
C ASP A 212 6.40 3.83 -0.44
N GLU A 213 6.46 2.88 0.50
CA GLU A 213 6.32 1.46 0.15
C GLU A 213 4.92 1.13 -0.33
N LEU A 214 3.90 1.43 0.47
CA LEU A 214 2.52 1.14 0.11
C LEU A 214 1.73 2.43 -0.04
N ILE A 215 1.08 2.57 -1.18
CA ILE A 215 0.22 3.70 -1.53
C ILE A 215 -1.13 3.19 -2.03
N PHE A 216 -2.16 4.01 -1.91
CA PHE A 216 -3.43 3.78 -2.60
C PHE A 216 -3.43 4.50 -3.94
N VAL A 217 -3.88 3.80 -4.98
CA VAL A 217 -4.04 4.36 -6.33
C VAL A 217 -5.50 4.31 -6.77
N ALA A 218 -5.91 5.31 -7.56
CA ALA A 218 -7.22 5.42 -8.17
C ALA A 218 -7.07 5.77 -9.67
N ASN A 219 -8.14 5.61 -10.45
CA ASN A 219 -8.12 6.00 -11.86
C ASN A 219 -8.23 7.53 -12.00
N ALA A 220 -7.27 8.15 -12.68
CA ALA A 220 -7.16 9.59 -12.85
C ALA A 220 -8.37 10.24 -13.55
N GLN A 221 -9.09 9.48 -14.37
CA GLN A 221 -10.17 10.00 -15.23
C GLN A 221 -11.56 9.83 -14.61
N THR A 222 -11.73 8.86 -13.71
CA THR A 222 -13.07 8.43 -13.26
C THR A 222 -13.26 8.44 -11.75
N TYR A 223 -12.23 8.72 -10.95
CA TYR A 223 -12.33 8.70 -9.49
C TYR A 223 -13.33 9.74 -8.95
N ASP A 224 -14.11 9.33 -7.97
CA ASP A 224 -14.96 10.25 -7.19
C ASP A 224 -14.12 10.94 -6.11
N LYS A 225 -13.83 12.22 -6.31
CA LYS A 225 -13.00 13.02 -5.38
C LYS A 225 -13.54 13.00 -3.96
N SER A 226 -14.85 13.04 -3.77
CA SER A 226 -15.45 13.09 -2.44
C SER A 226 -15.37 11.73 -1.74
N ALA A 227 -15.56 10.63 -2.48
CA ALA A 227 -15.41 9.27 -1.97
C ALA A 227 -13.94 9.00 -1.56
N ILE A 228 -12.98 9.38 -2.41
CA ILE A 228 -11.55 9.22 -2.09
C ILE A 228 -11.14 10.06 -0.87
N LYS A 229 -11.62 11.29 -0.73
CA LYS A 229 -11.39 12.08 0.50
C LYS A 229 -11.93 11.39 1.75
N GLY A 230 -13.15 10.86 1.66
CA GLY A 230 -13.76 10.10 2.76
C GLY A 230 -12.94 8.84 3.10
N PHE A 231 -12.51 8.10 2.08
CA PHE A 231 -11.64 6.93 2.23
C PHE A 231 -10.32 7.29 2.94
N ASN A 232 -9.61 8.30 2.45
CA ASN A 232 -8.35 8.74 3.03
C ASN A 232 -8.50 9.17 4.50
N LYS A 233 -9.61 9.86 4.83
CA LYS A 233 -9.91 10.24 6.21
C LYS A 233 -10.19 9.04 7.11
N ALA A 234 -10.90 8.02 6.62
CA ALA A 234 -11.14 6.79 7.35
C ALA A 234 -9.83 6.03 7.64
N ILE A 235 -8.93 5.96 6.66
CA ILE A 235 -7.59 5.37 6.81
C ILE A 235 -6.77 6.14 7.86
N GLU A 236 -6.77 7.48 7.81
CA GLU A 236 -6.08 8.31 8.81
C GLU A 236 -6.61 8.05 10.23
N GLN A 237 -7.93 7.98 10.42
CA GLN A 237 -8.53 7.65 11.69
C GLN A 237 -8.11 6.27 12.19
N ALA A 238 -8.06 5.27 11.31
CA ALA A 238 -7.62 3.93 11.65
C ALA A 238 -6.14 3.89 12.07
N ILE A 239 -5.27 4.59 11.34
CA ILE A 239 -3.84 4.69 11.69
C ILE A 239 -3.66 5.35 13.06
N ILE A 240 -4.35 6.46 13.33
CA ILE A 240 -4.30 7.15 14.61
C ILE A 240 -4.79 6.21 15.74
N TYR A 241 -5.88 5.46 15.49
CA TYR A 241 -6.37 4.48 16.45
C TYR A 241 -5.34 3.38 16.73
N ILE A 242 -4.76 2.78 15.70
CA ILE A 242 -3.74 1.72 15.82
C ILE A 242 -2.54 2.20 16.65
N ILE A 243 -2.05 3.41 16.38
CA ILE A 243 -0.88 3.98 17.08
C ILE A 243 -1.19 4.20 18.57
N ASN A 244 -2.38 4.70 18.88
CA ASN A 244 -2.78 4.99 20.27
C ASN A 244 -3.27 3.75 21.04
N HIS A 245 -3.77 2.73 20.34
CA HIS A 245 -4.37 1.51 20.93
C HIS A 245 -3.85 0.24 20.26
N PRO A 246 -2.52 0.01 20.19
CA PRO A 246 -1.94 -1.05 19.35
C PRO A 246 -2.36 -2.47 19.75
N GLN A 247 -2.64 -2.70 21.04
CA GLN A 247 -3.06 -4.02 21.53
C GLN A 247 -4.55 -4.29 21.22
N ASP A 248 -5.41 -3.30 21.34
CA ASP A 248 -6.83 -3.46 21.02
C ASP A 248 -7.03 -3.53 19.51
N ALA A 249 -6.31 -2.69 18.74
CA ALA A 249 -6.28 -2.77 17.30
C ALA A 249 -5.76 -4.13 16.78
N TRP A 250 -4.78 -4.73 17.45
CA TRP A 250 -4.35 -6.10 17.15
C TRP A 250 -5.47 -7.12 17.33
N LYS A 251 -6.22 -7.06 18.44
CA LYS A 251 -7.36 -7.97 18.69
C LYS A 251 -8.44 -7.81 17.61
N GLU A 252 -8.76 -6.58 17.23
CA GLU A 252 -9.73 -6.29 16.18
C GLU A 252 -9.23 -6.77 14.81
N PHE A 253 -7.96 -6.54 14.48
CA PHE A 253 -7.34 -7.00 13.24
C PHE A 253 -7.40 -8.54 13.12
N VAL A 254 -7.03 -9.27 14.16
CA VAL A 254 -7.08 -10.75 14.10
C VAL A 254 -8.50 -11.30 14.11
N ALA A 255 -9.47 -10.56 14.67
CA ALA A 255 -10.87 -10.96 14.68
C ALA A 255 -11.51 -10.95 13.28
N TYR A 256 -10.95 -10.18 12.35
CA TYR A 256 -11.40 -10.14 10.95
C TYR A 256 -11.29 -11.50 10.26
N ALA A 257 -10.19 -12.23 10.46
CA ALA A 257 -9.98 -13.57 9.93
C ALA A 257 -9.11 -14.40 10.91
N PRO A 258 -9.68 -14.88 12.03
CA PRO A 258 -8.89 -15.42 13.13
C PRO A 258 -8.09 -16.67 12.76
N ASP A 259 -8.59 -17.50 11.86
CA ASP A 259 -7.92 -18.73 11.42
C ASP A 259 -6.62 -18.47 10.65
N THR A 260 -6.52 -17.32 9.96
CA THR A 260 -5.35 -16.95 9.14
C THR A 260 -4.48 -15.90 9.80
N LEU A 261 -5.06 -14.99 10.61
CA LEU A 261 -4.35 -13.83 11.15
C LEU A 261 -3.82 -14.03 12.56
N ASN A 262 -4.44 -14.88 13.38
CA ASN A 262 -4.03 -15.08 14.77
C ASN A 262 -2.86 -16.06 14.90
N ASN A 263 -1.68 -15.66 14.44
CA ASN A 263 -0.45 -16.45 14.50
C ASN A 263 0.75 -15.60 14.91
N GLU A 264 1.87 -16.26 15.22
CA GLU A 264 3.10 -15.59 15.68
C GLU A 264 3.76 -14.73 14.60
N LEU A 265 3.67 -15.14 13.32
CA LEU A 265 4.19 -14.35 12.21
C LEU A 265 3.51 -12.99 12.15
N ASN A 266 2.18 -12.98 12.09
CA ASN A 266 1.41 -11.74 12.03
C ASN A 266 1.59 -10.89 13.30
N ARG A 267 1.78 -11.51 14.47
CA ARG A 267 2.06 -10.78 15.72
C ARG A 267 3.39 -10.04 15.66
N ARG A 268 4.45 -10.67 15.15
CA ARG A 268 5.77 -10.04 14.98
C ARG A 268 5.68 -8.94 13.94
N ALA A 269 5.13 -9.25 12.76
CA ALA A 269 4.97 -8.29 11.69
C ALA A 269 4.12 -7.08 12.09
N TRP A 270 3.04 -7.28 12.89
CA TRP A 270 2.25 -6.16 13.44
C TRP A 270 3.11 -5.17 14.21
N ARG A 271 3.91 -5.66 15.17
CA ARG A 271 4.81 -4.79 15.97
C ARG A 271 5.80 -4.02 15.11
N ASP A 272 6.38 -4.71 14.13
CA ASP A 272 7.40 -4.14 13.24
C ASP A 272 6.81 -3.14 12.22
N THR A 273 5.49 -3.18 12.01
CA THR A 273 4.78 -2.30 11.07
C THR A 273 4.29 -1.01 11.72
N LEU A 274 3.97 -1.01 13.01
CA LEU A 274 3.30 0.10 13.70
C LEU A 274 3.92 1.48 13.45
N THR A 275 5.25 1.56 13.46
CA THR A 275 5.99 2.83 13.29
C THR A 275 6.15 3.27 11.84
N ARG A 276 5.63 2.49 10.89
CA ARG A 276 5.82 2.71 9.46
C ARG A 276 4.57 3.22 8.76
N PHE A 277 3.42 3.17 9.44
CA PHE A 277 2.19 3.74 8.91
C PHE A 277 2.32 5.26 8.73
N ALA A 278 1.81 5.75 7.61
CA ALA A 278 1.77 7.17 7.32
C ALA A 278 0.76 7.88 8.24
N THR A 279 1.22 8.62 9.24
CA THR A 279 0.35 9.34 10.18
C THR A 279 -0.53 10.40 9.52
N ARG A 280 -0.18 10.84 8.33
CA ARG A 280 -0.95 11.74 7.47
C ARG A 280 -1.01 11.16 6.04
N PRO A 281 -1.90 10.20 5.76
CA PRO A 281 -1.94 9.48 4.49
C PRO A 281 -2.07 10.38 3.25
N SER A 282 -2.82 11.47 3.38
CA SER A 282 -3.03 12.43 2.27
C SER A 282 -1.87 13.39 2.05
N ALA A 283 -0.92 13.51 2.99
CA ALA A 283 0.25 14.37 2.82
C ALA A 283 1.15 13.86 1.69
N VAL A 284 1.86 14.78 1.05
CA VAL A 284 2.74 14.47 -0.08
C VAL A 284 4.10 15.09 0.15
N ASP A 285 5.12 14.27 0.06
CA ASP A 285 6.50 14.73 -0.11
C ASP A 285 6.80 14.79 -1.62
N TRP A 286 6.52 15.96 -2.23
CA TRP A 286 6.71 16.18 -3.67
C TRP A 286 8.13 15.91 -4.12
N GLN A 287 9.11 16.31 -3.31
CA GLN A 287 10.52 16.15 -3.63
C GLN A 287 10.89 14.66 -3.71
N ARG A 288 10.46 13.84 -2.76
CA ARG A 288 10.68 12.39 -2.76
C ARG A 288 10.15 11.73 -4.05
N TYR A 289 8.95 12.11 -4.50
CA TYR A 289 8.37 11.56 -5.73
C TYR A 289 9.13 11.99 -6.98
N ASP A 290 9.50 13.27 -7.08
CA ASP A 290 10.27 13.79 -8.21
C ASP A 290 11.70 13.22 -8.24
N GLU A 291 12.36 13.09 -7.09
CA GLU A 291 13.70 12.48 -6.98
C GLU A 291 13.69 11.00 -7.39
N TYR A 292 12.66 10.24 -6.95
CA TYR A 292 12.55 8.83 -7.34
C TYR A 292 12.24 8.66 -8.83
N ALA A 293 11.38 9.51 -9.40
CA ALA A 293 11.12 9.54 -10.83
C ALA A 293 12.39 9.90 -11.62
N GLN A 294 13.16 10.88 -11.14
CA GLN A 294 14.46 11.24 -11.75
C GLN A 294 15.46 10.09 -11.66
N PHE A 295 15.51 9.38 -10.54
CA PHE A 295 16.33 8.17 -10.37
C PHE A 295 15.98 7.12 -11.44
N MET A 296 14.70 6.79 -11.61
CA MET A 296 14.26 5.83 -12.62
C MET A 296 14.56 6.28 -14.05
N TYR A 297 14.36 7.56 -14.34
CA TYR A 297 14.67 8.12 -15.64
C TYR A 297 16.17 8.06 -15.95
N THR A 298 17.01 8.40 -15.00
CA THR A 298 18.48 8.34 -15.11
C THR A 298 18.96 6.91 -15.37
N HIS A 299 18.31 5.92 -14.76
CA HIS A 299 18.60 4.50 -14.96
C HIS A 299 17.89 3.89 -16.18
N LYS A 300 17.18 4.70 -17.00
CA LYS A 300 16.48 4.29 -18.23
C LYS A 300 15.36 3.26 -18.01
N ILE A 301 14.82 3.16 -16.80
CA ILE A 301 13.67 2.30 -16.49
C ILE A 301 12.39 2.93 -17.06
N ILE A 302 12.29 4.24 -17.01
CA ILE A 302 11.19 5.00 -17.63
C ILE A 302 11.70 5.86 -18.76
N LYS A 303 10.89 6.02 -19.82
CA LYS A 303 11.23 6.80 -21.01
C LYS A 303 10.80 8.26 -20.91
N THR A 304 9.74 8.53 -20.17
CA THR A 304 9.21 9.86 -19.91
C THR A 304 9.32 10.15 -18.43
N LEU A 305 9.71 11.36 -18.07
CA LEU A 305 9.83 11.79 -16.67
C LEU A 305 8.51 12.43 -16.21
N PRO A 306 7.65 11.72 -15.47
CA PRO A 306 6.42 12.31 -14.97
C PRO A 306 6.73 13.26 -13.80
N LYS A 307 5.98 14.35 -13.69
CA LYS A 307 6.07 15.24 -12.52
C LYS A 307 5.06 14.80 -11.48
N ALA A 308 5.45 14.78 -10.22
CA ALA A 308 4.59 14.35 -9.12
C ALA A 308 3.22 15.05 -9.11
N LYS A 309 3.17 16.35 -9.41
CA LYS A 309 1.94 17.14 -9.50
C LYS A 309 0.93 16.69 -10.57
N ASP A 310 1.38 15.92 -11.56
CA ASP A 310 0.51 15.49 -12.66
C ASP A 310 -0.27 14.21 -12.31
N TYR A 311 0.19 13.44 -11.32
CA TYR A 311 -0.45 12.19 -10.88
C TYR A 311 -0.71 12.11 -9.37
N ILE A 312 -0.47 13.19 -8.62
CA ILE A 312 -0.82 13.28 -7.20
C ILE A 312 -1.72 14.50 -7.01
N PRO A 313 -3.04 14.32 -6.83
CA PRO A 313 -3.94 15.43 -6.56
C PRO A 313 -3.76 15.95 -5.14
N THR A 314 -4.06 17.23 -4.94
CA THR A 314 -4.20 17.83 -3.59
C THR A 314 -5.61 17.57 -3.06
N TRP A 315 -5.71 17.09 -1.82
CA TRP A 315 -6.96 16.71 -1.16
C TRP A 315 -7.50 17.79 -0.22
#